data_8d18d2a1e1b0624221cc0b6f9ec671fd
#
_entry.id   8d18d2a1e1b0624221cc0b6f9ec671fd
#
_cell.length_a   1.000
_cell.length_b   1.000
_cell.length_c   1.000
_cell.angle_alpha   90.00
_cell.angle_beta   90.00
_cell.angle_gamma   90.00
#
_symmetry.space_group_name_H-M   'P 1'
#
loop_
_entity.id
_entity.type
_entity.pdbx_description
1 polymer ?
#
loop_
_entity_poly.entity_id
_entity_poly.type
_entity_poly.pdbx_seq_one_letter_code
_entity_poly.pdbx_strand_id
1 'polypeptide(L)'
;FDRDEIDDLTFVPKRNYEGTVTLSFEGRSDARDKFYGDLVIEVGGGRSSSAARGDVTYDVDVNDTVDFDYDDFDEFVYDETSGTEVGRVWFTDLPSSREGTLYRDYDKRDQEEIDEDEEIRHDEIDDLTFVPKRNFEGAVTIPFEGRADDGDKFAGELVIRVGDAGGADITVELQAGNGSTVNFQTDAFNEACVKETGANLNYVIFDYDSGRGGYLYY
;
A
#
# COMPACT_ATOMS: atom_id res chain seq x y z
N PHE A 1 -10.40 -12.83 -9.35
CA PHE A 1 -10.09 -13.21 -10.74
C PHE A 1 -9.32 -14.52 -10.73
N ASP A 2 -9.79 -15.50 -11.48
CA ASP A 2 -9.06 -16.74 -11.69
C ASP A 2 -7.78 -16.44 -12.52
N ARG A 3 -6.80 -17.33 -12.45
CA ARG A 3 -5.50 -17.14 -13.10
C ARG A 3 -5.60 -16.78 -14.60
N ASP A 4 -6.51 -17.41 -15.32
CA ASP A 4 -6.73 -17.21 -16.77
C ASP A 4 -7.56 -15.96 -17.10
N GLU A 5 -8.10 -15.27 -16.10
CA GLU A 5 -8.83 -13.99 -16.24
C GLU A 5 -7.92 -12.75 -16.05
N ILE A 6 -6.72 -12.94 -15.52
CA ILE A 6 -5.81 -11.82 -15.24
C ILE A 6 -5.40 -11.09 -16.52
N ASP A 7 -5.19 -11.80 -17.63
CA ASP A 7 -4.83 -11.20 -18.93
C ASP A 7 -5.94 -10.33 -19.52
N ASP A 8 -7.19 -10.47 -19.03
CA ASP A 8 -8.33 -9.66 -19.45
C ASP A 8 -8.45 -8.34 -18.63
N LEU A 9 -7.62 -8.21 -17.59
CA LEU A 9 -7.59 -7.00 -16.77
C LEU A 9 -6.75 -5.89 -17.39
N THR A 10 -7.29 -4.67 -17.35
CA THR A 10 -6.63 -3.48 -17.88
C THR A 10 -6.75 -2.32 -16.89
N PHE A 11 -5.63 -1.72 -16.52
CA PHE A 11 -5.60 -0.47 -15.78
C PHE A 11 -5.51 0.71 -16.75
N VAL A 12 -6.40 1.69 -16.55
CA VAL A 12 -6.46 2.93 -17.34
C VAL A 12 -6.15 4.10 -16.42
N PRO A 13 -4.95 4.70 -16.50
CA PRO A 13 -4.60 5.86 -15.70
C PRO A 13 -5.56 7.03 -15.92
N LYS A 14 -5.81 7.85 -14.90
CA LYS A 14 -6.50 9.14 -15.06
C LYS A 14 -5.73 10.01 -16.04
N ARG A 15 -6.46 10.90 -16.71
CA ARG A 15 -5.86 11.84 -17.67
C ARG A 15 -4.81 12.72 -17.01
N ASN A 16 -3.60 12.73 -17.60
CA ASN A 16 -2.42 13.45 -17.11
C ASN A 16 -1.93 13.01 -15.73
N TYR A 17 -2.30 11.81 -15.28
CA TYR A 17 -1.70 11.23 -14.09
C TYR A 17 -0.27 10.78 -14.40
N GLU A 18 0.66 11.16 -13.56
CA GLU A 18 2.06 10.70 -13.54
C GLU A 18 2.41 10.32 -12.11
N GLY A 19 2.94 9.14 -11.92
CA GLY A 19 3.30 8.62 -10.61
C GLY A 19 3.06 7.13 -10.50
N THR A 20 3.13 6.62 -9.30
CA THR A 20 2.92 5.21 -9.00
C THR A 20 1.49 4.99 -8.52
N VAL A 21 0.91 3.87 -8.89
CA VAL A 21 -0.36 3.36 -8.37
C VAL A 21 -0.10 1.98 -7.81
N THR A 22 -0.38 1.77 -6.55
CA THR A 22 -0.30 0.47 -5.92
C THR A 22 -1.69 -0.10 -5.73
N LEU A 23 -1.87 -1.35 -6.12
CA LEU A 23 -3.10 -2.11 -5.93
C LEU A 23 -2.77 -3.33 -5.09
N SER A 24 -3.15 -3.31 -3.83
CA SER A 24 -2.97 -4.47 -2.96
C SER A 24 -3.85 -5.62 -3.41
N PHE A 25 -3.37 -6.85 -3.29
CA PHE A 25 -4.13 -8.02 -3.62
C PHE A 25 -3.89 -9.18 -2.66
N GLU A 26 -4.91 -10.00 -2.52
CA GLU A 26 -4.85 -11.29 -1.86
C GLU A 26 -4.89 -12.40 -2.93
N GLY A 27 -4.14 -13.46 -2.75
CA GLY A 27 -4.16 -14.58 -3.68
C GLY A 27 -4.07 -15.94 -3.01
N ARG A 28 -4.30 -16.98 -3.83
CA ARG A 28 -4.05 -18.37 -3.45
C ARG A 28 -3.29 -19.10 -4.53
N SER A 29 -2.37 -19.96 -4.10
CA SER A 29 -1.70 -20.93 -4.96
C SER A 29 -2.56 -22.18 -5.21
N ASP A 30 -2.19 -22.99 -6.20
CA ASP A 30 -2.78 -24.32 -6.45
C ASP A 30 -2.60 -25.27 -5.24
N ALA A 31 -1.57 -25.04 -4.42
CA ALA A 31 -1.35 -25.74 -3.16
C ALA A 31 -2.25 -25.24 -2.02
N ARG A 32 -3.05 -24.20 -2.26
CA ARG A 32 -3.95 -23.50 -1.34
C ARG A 32 -3.24 -22.61 -0.31
N ASP A 33 -1.97 -22.30 -0.54
CA ASP A 33 -1.28 -21.31 0.27
C ASP A 33 -1.88 -19.92 -0.01
N LYS A 34 -2.21 -19.20 1.04
CA LYS A 34 -2.66 -17.81 0.97
C LYS A 34 -1.43 -16.91 0.91
N PHE A 35 -1.50 -15.86 0.11
CA PHE A 35 -0.48 -14.84 0.04
C PHE A 35 -1.12 -13.47 -0.19
N TYR A 36 -0.39 -12.44 0.17
CA TYR A 36 -0.72 -11.06 -0.10
C TYR A 36 0.34 -10.46 -1.01
N GLY A 37 0.03 -9.37 -1.66
CA GLY A 37 1.00 -8.68 -2.47
C GLY A 37 0.50 -7.36 -3.00
N ASP A 38 1.43 -6.63 -3.60
CA ASP A 38 1.17 -5.35 -4.23
C ASP A 38 1.47 -5.40 -5.72
N LEU A 39 0.53 -4.91 -6.50
CA LEU A 39 0.73 -4.59 -7.90
C LEU A 39 1.10 -3.12 -8.03
N VAL A 40 2.35 -2.86 -8.33
CA VAL A 40 2.90 -1.52 -8.51
C VAL A 40 2.85 -1.14 -9.98
N ILE A 41 2.13 -0.08 -10.33
CA ILE A 41 1.99 0.42 -11.70
C ILE A 41 2.63 1.82 -11.78
N GLU A 42 3.77 1.92 -12.44
CA GLU A 42 4.38 3.21 -12.75
C GLU A 42 3.75 3.84 -13.99
N VAL A 43 3.19 5.03 -13.87
CA VAL A 43 2.53 5.77 -14.95
C VAL A 43 3.32 7.01 -15.32
N GLY A 44 3.71 7.12 -16.58
CA GLY A 44 4.47 8.26 -17.09
C GLY A 44 5.98 7.99 -17.13
N GLY A 45 6.59 8.06 -18.31
CA GLY A 45 8.03 7.87 -18.51
C GLY A 45 8.86 9.15 -18.26
N GLY A 46 8.54 9.93 -17.24
CA GLY A 46 9.28 11.12 -16.88
C GLY A 46 10.17 10.87 -15.69
N ARG A 47 11.47 10.70 -15.98
CA ARG A 47 12.56 10.60 -15.00
C ARG A 47 12.12 9.91 -13.70
N SER A 48 12.42 8.65 -13.64
CA SER A 48 12.78 8.01 -12.40
C SER A 48 13.58 9.00 -11.53
N SER A 49 12.93 9.76 -10.67
CA SER A 49 13.39 9.72 -9.33
C SER A 49 13.02 8.29 -8.93
N SER A 50 13.95 7.41 -9.09
CA SER A 50 13.93 6.11 -8.45
C SER A 50 14.14 6.37 -6.96
N ALA A 51 13.12 6.92 -6.33
CA ALA A 51 12.84 6.61 -4.99
C ALA A 51 12.38 5.16 -5.09
N ALA A 52 13.20 4.23 -4.71
CA ALA A 52 12.72 2.95 -4.25
C ALA A 52 11.69 3.35 -3.19
N ARG A 53 10.40 3.20 -3.49
CA ARG A 53 9.38 3.43 -2.48
C ARG A 53 9.48 2.26 -1.54
N GLY A 54 10.13 2.48 -0.43
CA GLY A 54 9.97 1.64 0.73
C GLY A 54 8.55 1.82 1.24
N ASP A 55 8.03 0.81 1.86
CA ASP A 55 6.75 0.87 2.54
C ASP A 55 7.01 0.79 4.03
N VAL A 56 6.27 1.57 4.81
CA VAL A 56 6.20 1.34 6.26
C VAL A 56 5.20 0.22 6.47
N THR A 57 5.64 -0.90 7.03
CA THR A 57 4.82 -2.12 7.12
C THR A 57 4.60 -2.56 8.56
N TYR A 58 3.34 -2.89 8.89
CA TYR A 58 2.95 -3.47 10.17
C TYR A 58 2.15 -4.76 9.98
N ASP A 59 2.41 -5.74 10.83
CA ASP A 59 1.62 -6.97 10.93
C ASP A 59 0.86 -7.00 12.26
N VAL A 60 -0.42 -7.35 12.24
CA VAL A 60 -1.27 -7.35 13.43
C VAL A 60 -2.27 -8.51 13.39
N ASP A 61 -2.56 -9.11 14.54
CA ASP A 61 -3.57 -10.15 14.66
C ASP A 61 -5.00 -9.58 14.45
N VAL A 62 -5.92 -10.45 14.03
CA VAL A 62 -7.32 -10.08 13.84
C VAL A 62 -7.93 -9.54 15.14
N ASN A 63 -8.50 -8.35 15.08
CA ASN A 63 -9.08 -7.57 16.18
C ASN A 63 -8.08 -6.93 17.14
N ASP A 64 -6.77 -7.01 16.90
CA ASP A 64 -5.79 -6.22 17.63
C ASP A 64 -5.54 -4.88 16.91
N THR A 65 -4.94 -3.92 17.60
CA THR A 65 -4.63 -2.57 17.08
C THR A 65 -3.15 -2.46 16.75
N VAL A 66 -2.81 -1.52 15.86
CA VAL A 66 -1.43 -1.17 15.52
C VAL A 66 -1.15 0.23 16.00
N ASP A 67 -0.21 0.39 16.91
CA ASP A 67 0.39 1.68 17.24
C ASP A 67 1.56 1.92 16.28
N PHE A 68 1.65 3.11 15.69
CA PHE A 68 2.75 3.45 14.81
C PHE A 68 3.97 3.87 15.59
N ASP A 69 5.15 3.66 15.01
CA ASP A 69 6.43 4.04 15.59
C ASP A 69 7.10 5.10 14.70
N TYR A 70 7.50 6.21 15.30
CA TYR A 70 8.24 7.27 14.62
C TYR A 70 9.50 6.73 13.92
N ASP A 71 10.21 5.81 14.56
CA ASP A 71 11.48 5.27 14.03
C ASP A 71 11.27 4.53 12.71
N ASP A 72 10.11 3.88 12.47
CA ASP A 72 9.79 3.20 11.22
C ASP A 72 9.59 4.21 10.07
N PHE A 73 8.93 5.34 10.34
CA PHE A 73 8.76 6.42 9.38
C PHE A 73 10.08 7.16 9.13
N ASP A 74 10.90 7.33 10.16
CA ASP A 74 12.19 8.01 10.04
C ASP A 74 13.19 7.19 9.22
N GLU A 75 13.26 5.87 9.43
CA GLU A 75 14.08 4.95 8.63
C GLU A 75 13.67 5.02 7.15
N PHE A 76 12.36 4.96 6.87
CA PHE A 76 11.83 5.13 5.52
C PHE A 76 12.26 6.46 4.89
N VAL A 77 12.08 7.58 5.60
CA VAL A 77 12.41 8.92 5.08
C VAL A 77 13.92 9.09 4.91
N TYR A 78 14.72 8.57 5.84
CA TYR A 78 16.18 8.60 5.77
C TYR A 78 16.71 7.93 4.49
N ASP A 79 16.13 6.79 4.11
CA ASP A 79 16.50 6.06 2.90
C ASP A 79 16.06 6.79 1.63
N GLU A 80 14.90 7.47 1.65
CA GLU A 80 14.34 8.19 0.52
C GLU A 80 14.98 9.58 0.29
N THR A 81 15.48 10.24 1.34
CA THR A 81 15.88 11.67 1.29
C THR A 81 17.37 11.94 1.49
N SER A 82 18.27 11.06 1.29
CA SER A 82 19.71 11.29 1.49
C SER A 82 20.11 11.51 2.95
N GLY A 83 19.37 10.96 3.89
CA GLY A 83 19.74 10.91 5.30
C GLY A 83 19.18 12.06 6.13
N THR A 84 17.98 12.54 5.80
CA THR A 84 17.26 13.57 6.57
C THR A 84 16.12 12.92 7.34
N GLU A 85 15.84 13.40 8.55
CA GLU A 85 14.77 12.90 9.43
C GLU A 85 13.38 13.37 8.96
N VAL A 86 12.34 12.61 9.34
CA VAL A 86 10.94 12.99 9.04
C VAL A 86 10.54 14.23 9.83
N GLY A 87 10.05 15.26 9.16
CA GLY A 87 9.53 16.47 9.81
C GLY A 87 8.02 16.40 10.03
N ARG A 88 7.26 16.00 9.02
CA ARG A 88 5.81 15.82 9.08
C ARG A 88 5.31 14.91 7.96
N VAL A 89 4.17 14.26 8.19
CA VAL A 89 3.45 13.42 7.24
C VAL A 89 1.98 13.80 7.17
N TRP A 90 1.29 13.41 6.11
CA TRP A 90 -0.16 13.43 5.99
C TRP A 90 -0.62 12.28 5.10
N PHE A 91 -1.75 11.67 5.44
CA PHE A 91 -2.33 10.59 4.66
C PHE A 91 -3.20 11.19 3.55
N THR A 92 -2.90 10.85 2.31
CA THR A 92 -3.61 11.37 1.13
C THR A 92 -4.86 10.57 0.78
N ASP A 93 -5.06 9.46 1.43
CA ASP A 93 -6.27 8.63 1.43
C ASP A 93 -6.34 7.90 2.77
N LEU A 94 -7.54 7.51 3.20
CA LEU A 94 -7.76 6.85 4.48
C LEU A 94 -8.39 5.46 4.27
N PRO A 95 -8.23 4.55 5.24
CA PRO A 95 -8.87 3.24 5.17
C PRO A 95 -10.38 3.36 5.03
N SER A 96 -10.98 2.49 4.23
CA SER A 96 -12.44 2.41 4.17
C SER A 96 -13.02 1.97 5.52
N SER A 97 -14.27 2.34 5.81
CA SER A 97 -14.96 1.92 7.04
C SER A 97 -15.16 0.41 7.18
N ARG A 98 -14.78 -0.38 6.16
CA ARG A 98 -14.79 -1.84 6.18
C ARG A 98 -13.46 -2.42 6.61
N GLU A 99 -12.38 -1.68 6.45
CA GLU A 99 -11.00 -2.05 6.78
C GLU A 99 -10.65 -1.65 8.20
N GLY A 100 -10.90 -0.40 8.57
CA GLY A 100 -10.56 0.12 9.89
C GLY A 100 -10.65 1.64 9.97
N THR A 101 -10.02 2.20 10.99
CA THR A 101 -9.97 3.66 11.23
C THR A 101 -8.63 4.03 11.85
N LEU A 102 -8.06 5.15 11.43
CA LEU A 102 -6.91 5.78 12.06
C LEU A 102 -7.34 6.74 13.15
N TYR A 103 -6.67 6.64 14.29
CA TYR A 103 -6.89 7.52 15.43
C TYR A 103 -5.60 8.16 15.89
N ARG A 104 -5.71 9.37 16.43
CA ARG A 104 -4.75 9.95 17.35
C ARG A 104 -5.22 9.71 18.77
N ASP A 105 -4.29 9.42 19.70
CA ASP A 105 -4.58 9.18 21.10
C ASP A 105 -5.67 8.11 21.36
N TYR A 106 -5.62 7.01 20.61
CA TYR A 106 -6.59 5.92 20.75
C TYR A 106 -6.70 5.42 22.20
N ASP A 107 -7.94 5.10 22.63
CA ASP A 107 -8.30 4.69 23.99
C ASP A 107 -7.94 5.72 25.08
N LYS A 108 -7.57 6.96 24.69
CA LYS A 108 -7.40 8.09 25.61
C LYS A 108 -8.66 8.98 25.61
N ARG A 109 -8.72 9.92 26.57
CA ARG A 109 -9.90 10.79 26.74
C ARG A 109 -10.12 11.75 25.57
N ASP A 110 -9.07 12.11 24.90
CA ASP A 110 -8.94 13.06 23.80
C ASP A 110 -8.72 12.39 22.44
N GLN A 111 -9.09 11.10 22.34
CA GLN A 111 -9.06 10.35 21.10
C GLN A 111 -9.77 11.11 19.97
N GLU A 112 -9.13 11.20 18.82
CA GLU A 112 -9.61 11.87 17.62
C GLU A 112 -9.38 10.98 16.39
N GLU A 113 -10.33 10.94 15.44
CA GLU A 113 -10.10 10.31 14.14
C GLU A 113 -9.22 11.21 13.28
N ILE A 114 -8.30 10.63 12.53
CA ILE A 114 -7.46 11.37 11.59
C ILE A 114 -8.27 11.71 10.34
N ASP A 115 -8.19 12.96 9.89
CA ASP A 115 -8.77 13.42 8.65
C ASP A 115 -7.78 13.28 7.47
N GLU A 116 -8.30 13.12 6.25
CA GLU A 116 -7.51 13.13 5.02
C GLU A 116 -6.77 14.47 4.87
N ASP A 117 -5.50 14.41 4.44
CA ASP A 117 -4.59 15.56 4.31
C ASP A 117 -4.28 16.33 5.62
N GLU A 118 -4.62 15.78 6.79
CA GLU A 118 -4.24 16.35 8.07
C GLU A 118 -2.72 16.27 8.27
N GLU A 119 -2.08 17.41 8.54
CA GLU A 119 -0.63 17.44 8.84
C GLU A 119 -0.34 16.86 10.23
N ILE A 120 0.46 15.81 10.30
CA ILE A 120 0.93 15.13 11.51
C ILE A 120 2.41 15.40 11.65
N ARG A 121 2.81 15.99 12.76
CA ARG A 121 4.23 16.26 13.03
C ARG A 121 4.94 15.01 13.50
N HIS A 122 6.26 14.99 13.35
CA HIS A 122 7.08 13.86 13.75
C HIS A 122 6.84 13.42 15.22
N ASP A 123 6.65 14.38 16.14
CA ASP A 123 6.40 14.13 17.57
C ASP A 123 4.97 13.63 17.88
N GLU A 124 4.10 13.52 16.87
CA GLU A 124 2.73 13.04 16.97
C GLU A 124 2.55 11.65 16.33
N ILE A 125 3.57 11.12 15.63
CA ILE A 125 3.47 9.83 14.93
C ILE A 125 3.25 8.67 15.91
N ASP A 126 3.95 8.68 17.06
CA ASP A 126 3.81 7.67 18.11
C ASP A 126 2.45 7.68 18.82
N ASP A 127 1.67 8.73 18.61
CA ASP A 127 0.30 8.83 19.13
C ASP A 127 -0.76 8.29 18.17
N LEU A 128 -0.34 7.82 16.98
CA LEU A 128 -1.24 7.27 15.97
C LEU A 128 -1.46 5.77 16.18
N THR A 129 -2.72 5.36 16.00
CA THR A 129 -3.12 3.95 16.09
C THR A 129 -4.08 3.61 14.96
N PHE A 130 -3.83 2.54 14.24
CA PHE A 130 -4.82 1.93 13.36
C PHE A 130 -5.65 0.89 14.12
N VAL A 131 -6.96 1.01 14.01
CA VAL A 131 -7.92 0.08 14.61
C VAL A 131 -8.65 -0.68 13.51
N PRO A 132 -8.28 -1.94 13.25
CA PRO A 132 -8.97 -2.75 12.24
C PRO A 132 -10.46 -2.90 12.53
N LYS A 133 -11.27 -2.98 11.49
CA LYS A 133 -12.67 -3.36 11.63
C LYS A 133 -12.80 -4.74 12.24
N ARG A 134 -13.74 -4.92 13.14
CA ARG A 134 -13.96 -6.22 13.81
C ARG A 134 -14.06 -7.38 12.80
N ASN A 135 -13.20 -8.39 13.00
CA ASN A 135 -13.03 -9.56 12.13
C ASN A 135 -12.60 -9.21 10.69
N PHE A 136 -12.02 -8.05 10.46
CA PHE A 136 -11.32 -7.77 9.22
C PHE A 136 -10.05 -8.63 9.16
N GLU A 137 -9.77 -9.18 8.01
CA GLU A 137 -8.57 -9.94 7.69
C GLU A 137 -8.17 -9.56 6.26
N GLY A 138 -6.96 -9.05 6.08
CA GLY A 138 -6.47 -8.57 4.80
C GLY A 138 -5.39 -7.50 4.95
N ALA A 139 -4.90 -6.97 3.83
CA ALA A 139 -3.98 -5.85 3.81
C ALA A 139 -4.75 -4.53 3.64
N VAL A 140 -4.28 -3.50 4.33
CA VAL A 140 -4.75 -2.11 4.21
C VAL A 140 -3.57 -1.27 3.77
N THR A 141 -3.66 -0.62 2.63
CA THR A 141 -2.62 0.27 2.11
C THR A 141 -3.10 1.71 2.21
N ILE A 142 -2.33 2.55 2.90
CA ILE A 142 -2.65 3.95 3.17
C ILE A 142 -1.54 4.80 2.59
N PRO A 143 -1.76 5.51 1.47
CA PRO A 143 -0.76 6.38 0.89
C PRO A 143 -0.54 7.61 1.75
N PHE A 144 0.73 7.99 1.91
CA PHE A 144 1.10 9.19 2.63
C PHE A 144 2.12 10.04 1.85
N GLU A 145 2.08 11.33 2.09
CA GLU A 145 3.10 12.27 1.67
C GLU A 145 3.70 12.95 2.91
N GLY A 146 4.86 13.58 2.74
CA GLY A 146 5.47 14.30 3.83
C GLY A 146 6.56 15.28 3.42
N ARG A 147 7.15 15.85 4.46
CA ARG A 147 8.35 16.68 4.34
C ARG A 147 9.37 16.26 5.39
N ALA A 148 10.58 16.07 4.94
CA ALA A 148 11.73 15.94 5.81
C ALA A 148 12.08 17.28 6.50
N ASP A 149 12.91 17.25 7.51
CA ASP A 149 13.29 18.44 8.27
C ASP A 149 13.99 19.52 7.44
N ASP A 150 14.71 19.15 6.38
CA ASP A 150 15.34 20.08 5.44
C ASP A 150 14.35 20.65 4.40
N GLY A 151 13.10 20.16 4.39
CA GLY A 151 12.00 20.60 3.53
C GLY A 151 11.82 19.77 2.26
N ASP A 152 12.65 18.76 2.03
CA ASP A 152 12.50 17.84 0.92
C ASP A 152 11.17 17.07 1.04
N LYS A 153 10.55 16.82 -0.10
CA LYS A 153 9.28 16.09 -0.16
C LYS A 153 9.55 14.61 -0.36
N PHE A 154 8.76 13.80 0.31
CA PHE A 154 8.71 12.36 0.11
C PHE A 154 7.25 11.89 -0.02
N ALA A 155 7.08 10.69 -0.52
CA ALA A 155 5.80 9.99 -0.57
C ALA A 155 6.05 8.49 -0.38
N GLY A 156 5.17 7.82 0.32
CA GLY A 156 5.27 6.40 0.62
C GLY A 156 3.90 5.76 0.81
N GLU A 157 3.90 4.51 1.15
CA GLU A 157 2.73 3.74 1.50
C GLU A 157 2.91 3.10 2.87
N LEU A 158 1.86 3.19 3.68
CA LEU A 158 1.75 2.47 4.93
C LEU A 158 0.93 1.21 4.67
N VAL A 159 1.54 0.04 4.83
CA VAL A 159 0.91 -1.26 4.60
C VAL A 159 0.66 -1.95 5.94
N ILE A 160 -0.60 -2.19 6.27
CA ILE A 160 -0.99 -2.88 7.51
C ILE A 160 -1.64 -4.21 7.14
N ARG A 161 -1.01 -5.31 7.56
CA ARG A 161 -1.51 -6.67 7.36
C ARG A 161 -2.23 -7.13 8.62
N VAL A 162 -3.52 -7.41 8.50
CA VAL A 162 -4.37 -7.82 9.61
C VAL A 162 -4.73 -9.30 9.48
N GLY A 163 -4.46 -10.08 10.52
CA GLY A 163 -4.75 -11.49 10.58
C GLY A 163 -3.57 -12.36 10.19
N ASP A 164 -3.84 -13.56 9.70
CA ASP A 164 -2.83 -14.55 9.34
C ASP A 164 -2.10 -14.12 8.04
N ALA A 165 -1.51 -12.92 8.12
CA ALA A 165 -0.73 -12.30 7.06
C ALA A 165 0.64 -13.00 6.83
N GLY A 166 0.84 -14.16 7.43
CA GLY A 166 2.01 -15.03 7.20
C GLY A 166 2.04 -15.66 5.80
N GLY A 167 1.27 -15.10 4.86
CA GLY A 167 1.43 -15.34 3.43
C GLY A 167 2.67 -14.62 2.92
N ALA A 168 3.36 -15.25 1.96
CA ALA A 168 4.48 -14.65 1.26
C ALA A 168 4.12 -13.28 0.69
N ASP A 169 5.01 -12.32 0.84
CA ASP A 169 4.84 -10.97 0.30
C ASP A 169 5.29 -10.95 -1.18
N ILE A 170 4.36 -10.64 -2.06
CA ILE A 170 4.60 -10.68 -3.50
C ILE A 170 4.46 -9.28 -4.09
N THR A 171 5.50 -8.81 -4.76
CA THR A 171 5.42 -7.58 -5.56
C THR A 171 5.40 -7.91 -7.04
N VAL A 172 4.42 -7.34 -7.76
CA VAL A 172 4.32 -7.37 -9.22
C VAL A 172 4.44 -5.95 -9.75
N GLU A 173 5.45 -5.68 -10.55
CA GLU A 173 5.71 -4.36 -11.11
C GLU A 173 5.27 -4.29 -12.58
N LEU A 174 4.50 -3.26 -12.93
CA LEU A 174 4.11 -2.95 -14.31
C LEU A 174 4.40 -1.49 -14.64
N GLN A 175 4.67 -1.19 -15.90
CA GLN A 175 4.97 0.17 -16.37
C GLN A 175 4.01 0.60 -17.47
N ALA A 176 3.52 1.84 -17.39
CA ALA A 176 2.72 2.49 -18.41
C ALA A 176 3.41 3.77 -18.91
N GLY A 177 3.43 3.96 -20.23
CA GLY A 177 3.71 5.29 -20.80
C GLY A 177 2.61 6.29 -20.43
N ASN A 178 2.95 7.59 -20.43
CA ASN A 178 1.96 8.64 -20.17
C ASN A 178 0.75 8.53 -21.12
N GLY A 179 -0.45 8.41 -20.55
CA GLY A 179 -1.71 8.24 -21.28
C GLY A 179 -1.91 6.85 -21.93
N SER A 180 -1.06 5.88 -21.62
CA SER A 180 -1.19 4.49 -22.09
C SER A 180 -1.92 3.64 -21.05
N THR A 181 -2.63 2.62 -21.50
CA THR A 181 -3.23 1.58 -20.66
C THR A 181 -2.19 0.52 -20.29
N VAL A 182 -2.37 -0.15 -19.17
CA VAL A 182 -1.57 -1.30 -18.74
C VAL A 182 -2.45 -2.55 -18.79
N ASN A 183 -2.09 -3.51 -19.62
CA ASN A 183 -2.71 -4.83 -19.57
C ASN A 183 -1.94 -5.70 -18.56
N PHE A 184 -2.66 -6.36 -17.69
CA PHE A 184 -2.06 -7.28 -16.74
C PHE A 184 -1.57 -8.52 -17.47
N GLN A 185 -0.61 -9.20 -16.87
CA GLN A 185 0.01 -10.39 -17.46
C GLN A 185 0.01 -11.51 -16.42
N THR A 186 -0.74 -12.54 -16.68
CA THR A 186 -0.83 -13.74 -15.81
C THR A 186 0.55 -14.29 -15.44
N ASP A 187 1.50 -14.27 -16.40
CA ASP A 187 2.84 -14.80 -16.16
C ASP A 187 3.57 -14.03 -15.03
N ALA A 188 3.44 -12.71 -14.94
CA ALA A 188 4.09 -11.90 -13.92
C ALA A 188 3.60 -12.29 -12.51
N PHE A 189 2.28 -12.41 -12.34
CA PHE A 189 1.67 -12.84 -11.08
C PHE A 189 2.02 -14.29 -10.74
N ASN A 190 2.04 -15.18 -11.74
CA ASN A 190 2.37 -16.57 -11.53
C ASN A 190 3.85 -16.77 -11.15
N GLU A 191 4.78 -16.05 -11.79
CA GLU A 191 6.20 -16.11 -11.45
C GLU A 191 6.44 -15.64 -10.01
N ALA A 192 5.81 -14.54 -9.61
CA ALA A 192 5.89 -14.04 -8.24
C ALA A 192 5.31 -15.08 -7.24
N CYS A 193 4.14 -15.65 -7.51
CA CYS A 193 3.52 -16.67 -6.68
C CYS A 193 4.40 -17.93 -6.56
N VAL A 194 4.95 -18.43 -7.67
CA VAL A 194 5.84 -19.61 -7.66
C VAL A 194 7.12 -19.36 -6.88
N LYS A 195 7.69 -18.17 -7.00
CA LYS A 195 8.90 -17.79 -6.27
C LYS A 195 8.70 -17.88 -4.76
N GLU A 196 7.54 -17.46 -4.26
CA GLU A 196 7.27 -17.36 -2.82
C GLU A 196 6.63 -18.64 -2.26
N THR A 197 5.68 -19.25 -2.97
CA THR A 197 4.92 -20.40 -2.46
C THR A 197 5.42 -21.76 -3.00
N GLY A 198 6.23 -21.74 -4.06
CA GLY A 198 6.65 -22.95 -4.78
C GLY A 198 5.55 -23.59 -5.62
N ALA A 199 4.37 -22.97 -5.74
CA ALA A 199 3.22 -23.47 -6.50
C ALA A 199 2.67 -22.40 -7.44
N ASN A 200 1.94 -22.84 -8.49
CA ASN A 200 1.34 -21.88 -9.41
C ASN A 200 0.20 -21.10 -8.76
N LEU A 201 -0.05 -19.93 -9.30
CA LEU A 201 -1.19 -19.10 -8.97
C LEU A 201 -2.50 -19.81 -9.31
N ASN A 202 -3.48 -19.74 -8.40
CA ASN A 202 -4.85 -20.17 -8.64
C ASN A 202 -5.76 -18.97 -8.95
N TYR A 203 -5.82 -18.00 -8.02
CA TYR A 203 -6.58 -16.75 -8.21
C TYR A 203 -5.99 -15.59 -7.41
N VAL A 204 -6.42 -14.37 -7.77
CA VAL A 204 -6.16 -13.13 -7.02
C VAL A 204 -7.46 -12.36 -6.78
N ILE A 205 -7.49 -11.61 -5.68
CA ILE A 205 -8.55 -10.67 -5.34
C ILE A 205 -7.85 -9.32 -5.12
N PHE A 206 -8.11 -8.33 -5.99
CA PHE A 206 -7.60 -6.98 -5.80
C PHE A 206 -8.47 -6.22 -4.83
N ASP A 207 -7.86 -5.56 -3.86
CA ASP A 207 -8.50 -4.49 -3.12
C ASP A 207 -8.34 -3.21 -3.94
N TYR A 208 -9.42 -2.81 -4.61
CA TYR A 208 -9.40 -1.70 -5.53
C TYR A 208 -10.41 -0.63 -5.12
N ASP A 209 -9.92 0.53 -4.74
CA ASP A 209 -10.73 1.74 -4.64
C ASP A 209 -10.58 2.60 -5.90
N SER A 210 -11.71 2.97 -6.50
CA SER A 210 -11.81 3.71 -7.78
C SER A 210 -11.23 5.13 -7.76
N GLY A 211 -10.65 5.55 -6.64
CA GLY A 211 -10.01 6.86 -6.43
C GLY A 211 -8.54 6.93 -6.87
N ARG A 212 -7.82 5.83 -6.83
CA ARG A 212 -6.35 5.80 -6.94
C ARG A 212 -5.87 5.86 -8.40
N GLY A 213 -5.32 6.98 -8.82
CA GLY A 213 -4.54 7.18 -10.06
C GLY A 213 -5.17 6.74 -11.39
N GLY A 214 -6.19 5.89 -11.40
CA GLY A 214 -6.77 5.30 -12.61
C GLY A 214 -8.03 4.48 -12.38
N TYR A 215 -8.35 3.61 -13.32
CA TYR A 215 -9.51 2.71 -13.29
C TYR A 215 -9.10 1.32 -13.75
N LEU A 216 -9.55 0.30 -13.02
CA LEU A 216 -9.38 -1.09 -13.39
C LEU A 216 -10.62 -1.55 -14.19
N TYR A 217 -10.39 -2.18 -15.32
CA TYR A 217 -11.42 -2.76 -16.22
C TYR A 217 -11.14 -4.24 -16.44
N TYR A 218 -12.24 -4.96 -16.57
CA TYR A 218 -12.30 -6.38 -16.95
C TYR A 218 -13.08 -6.52 -18.26
#